data_ecc49b956daee25a264b39caf4760ceb
#
_entry.id   ecc49b956daee25a264b39caf4760ceb
#
_cell.length_a   1.000
_cell.length_b   1.000
_cell.length_c   1.000
_cell.angle_alpha   90.00
_cell.angle_beta   90.00
_cell.angle_gamma   90.00
#
_symmetry.space_group_name_H-M   'P 1'
#
loop_
_entity.id
_entity.type
_entity.pdbx_description
1 polymer ?
#
loop_
_entity_poly.entity_id
_entity_poly.type
_entity_poly.pdbx_seq_one_letter_code
_entity_poly.pdbx_strand_id
1 'polypeptide(L)'
;MSQERFVSRGFIGKRRGGEKKDRIPPGQYLTNDFPVLSAGPTPYMPLDKWTFTIEGLVKETVSWSWQDFLKLPMQTYVVDISCVTKWTHLDMQWEGVSLDVLLEHTDIDHKAAFVTAYSDGGYTTNIPLTDIINGQSFIALKYDDKPLAPEHGGPARMVVPHLYFWKSAKWVRGIRLMEKDKPGFWESAGYHNHADPWKEQRYWND
;
A
#
# COMPACT_ATOMS: atom_id res chain seq x y z
N MET A 1 21.47 20.78 25.94
CA MET A 1 20.75 20.66 24.69
C MET A 1 20.06 19.30 24.73
N SER A 2 18.76 19.30 25.00
CA SER A 2 17.93 18.11 25.11
C SER A 2 17.57 17.62 23.71
N GLN A 3 17.98 16.38 23.39
CA GLN A 3 17.50 15.67 22.20
C GLN A 3 16.01 15.39 22.40
N GLU A 4 15.15 16.13 21.72
CA GLU A 4 13.75 15.75 21.60
C GLU A 4 13.67 14.45 20.79
N ARG A 5 13.28 13.38 21.45
CA ARG A 5 12.91 12.13 20.81
C ARG A 5 11.64 12.38 20.01
N PHE A 6 11.75 12.38 18.70
CA PHE A 6 10.63 12.21 17.80
C PHE A 6 10.01 10.86 18.09
N VAL A 7 8.93 10.84 18.84
CA VAL A 7 8.05 9.69 18.94
C VAL A 7 7.19 9.73 17.67
N SER A 8 7.60 9.00 16.64
CA SER A 8 6.71 8.72 15.52
C SER A 8 5.49 8.03 16.14
N ARG A 9 4.33 8.64 16.01
CA ARG A 9 3.05 7.99 16.35
C ARG A 9 2.82 6.93 15.28
N GLY A 10 3.46 5.78 15.46
CA GLY A 10 3.15 4.61 14.66
C GLY A 10 1.65 4.37 14.71
N PHE A 11 1.07 4.12 13.56
CA PHE A 11 -0.31 3.63 13.44
C PHE A 11 -0.38 2.28 14.17
N ILE A 12 -0.56 2.32 15.47
CA ILE A 12 -1.16 1.20 16.19
C ILE A 12 -2.59 1.22 15.69
N GLY A 13 -2.86 0.39 14.68
CA GLY A 13 -4.21 0.20 14.19
C GLY A 13 -5.10 0.03 15.41
N LYS A 14 -5.99 1.01 15.67
CA LYS A 14 -6.94 0.88 16.76
C LYS A 14 -7.61 -0.46 16.53
N ARG A 15 -7.28 -1.47 17.36
CA ARG A 15 -8.09 -2.69 17.46
C ARG A 15 -9.50 -2.19 17.67
N ARG A 16 -10.32 -2.19 16.62
CA ARG A 16 -11.75 -2.00 16.77
C ARG A 16 -12.24 -3.23 17.52
N GLY A 17 -12.44 -3.10 18.83
CA GLY A 17 -12.95 -4.14 19.72
C GLY A 17 -14.43 -4.44 19.47
N GLY A 18 -14.85 -4.50 18.20
CA GLY A 18 -16.15 -4.96 17.76
C GLY A 18 -16.14 -6.48 17.57
N GLU A 19 -17.31 -7.12 17.61
CA GLU A 19 -17.44 -8.51 17.19
C GLU A 19 -16.86 -8.66 15.78
N LYS A 20 -16.33 -9.85 15.43
CA LYS A 20 -15.70 -10.09 14.11
C LYS A 20 -16.58 -9.64 12.93
N LYS A 21 -17.90 -9.70 13.07
CA LYS A 21 -18.88 -9.25 12.08
C LYS A 21 -18.81 -7.74 11.79
N ASP A 22 -18.52 -6.91 12.78
CA ASP A 22 -18.47 -5.45 12.64
C ASP A 22 -17.18 -4.98 11.93
N ARG A 23 -16.24 -5.91 11.69
CA ARG A 23 -14.97 -5.65 10.99
C ARG A 23 -14.99 -6.13 9.54
N ILE A 24 -16.08 -6.76 9.10
CA ILE A 24 -16.23 -7.29 7.74
C ILE A 24 -17.12 -6.33 6.96
N PRO A 25 -16.62 -5.71 5.88
CA PRO A 25 -17.43 -4.83 5.04
C PRO A 25 -18.62 -5.55 4.40
N PRO A 26 -19.68 -4.83 3.99
CA PRO A 26 -20.82 -5.42 3.30
C PRO A 26 -20.41 -6.26 2.09
N GLY A 27 -21.13 -7.38 1.86
CA GLY A 27 -20.87 -8.28 0.73
C GLY A 27 -19.56 -9.05 0.76
N GLN A 28 -18.83 -9.03 1.90
CA GLN A 28 -17.58 -9.78 2.11
C GLN A 28 -17.83 -11.02 2.97
N TYR A 29 -16.99 -12.03 2.80
CA TYR A 29 -16.91 -13.21 3.69
C TYR A 29 -15.55 -13.30 4.35
N LEU A 30 -15.49 -13.83 5.56
CA LEU A 30 -14.26 -14.04 6.31
C LEU A 30 -13.48 -15.24 5.74
N THR A 31 -12.16 -15.06 5.56
CA THR A 31 -11.23 -16.16 5.27
C THR A 31 -10.00 -16.08 6.17
N ASN A 32 -9.34 -17.21 6.36
CA ASN A 32 -8.00 -17.28 6.96
C ASN A 32 -6.93 -17.53 5.89
N ASP A 33 -7.34 -17.69 4.63
CA ASP A 33 -6.44 -17.87 3.51
C ASP A 33 -5.95 -16.51 3.00
N PHE A 34 -4.77 -16.52 2.41
CA PHE A 34 -4.25 -15.39 1.64
C PHE A 34 -4.21 -15.76 0.15
N PRO A 35 -5.34 -15.58 -0.59
CA PRO A 35 -5.42 -16.00 -1.99
C PRO A 35 -4.42 -15.25 -2.88
N VAL A 36 -3.77 -15.99 -3.80
CA VAL A 36 -2.91 -15.41 -4.82
C VAL A 36 -3.76 -15.02 -6.03
N LEU A 37 -3.89 -13.72 -6.27
CA LEU A 37 -4.57 -13.15 -7.42
C LEU A 37 -3.61 -12.23 -8.16
N SER A 38 -3.49 -12.40 -9.48
CA SER A 38 -2.61 -11.57 -10.31
C SER A 38 -3.17 -11.44 -11.72
N ALA A 39 -2.95 -10.28 -12.36
CA ALA A 39 -3.32 -10.01 -13.75
C ALA A 39 -2.28 -10.55 -14.76
N GLY A 40 -1.15 -11.06 -14.29
CA GLY A 40 -0.06 -11.56 -15.13
C GLY A 40 0.89 -12.46 -14.36
N PRO A 41 1.98 -12.90 -14.99
CA PRO A 41 2.97 -13.75 -14.36
C PRO A 41 3.68 -13.01 -13.22
N THR A 42 4.14 -13.76 -12.21
CA THR A 42 4.97 -13.21 -11.14
C THR A 42 6.34 -12.80 -11.71
N PRO A 43 6.72 -11.51 -11.63
CA PRO A 43 8.02 -11.07 -12.11
C PRO A 43 9.14 -11.59 -11.22
N TYR A 44 10.29 -11.86 -11.82
CA TYR A 44 11.52 -12.11 -11.09
C TYR A 44 12.27 -10.80 -10.89
N MET A 45 12.46 -10.39 -9.64
CA MET A 45 13.17 -9.16 -9.29
C MET A 45 14.38 -9.46 -8.42
N PRO A 46 15.61 -9.37 -8.97
CA PRO A 46 16.83 -9.42 -8.17
C PRO A 46 16.92 -8.23 -7.23
N LEU A 47 17.27 -8.47 -5.96
CA LEU A 47 17.31 -7.43 -4.93
C LEU A 47 18.35 -6.33 -5.22
N ASP A 48 19.43 -6.67 -5.91
CA ASP A 48 20.46 -5.71 -6.35
C ASP A 48 19.96 -4.73 -7.44
N LYS A 49 18.85 -5.06 -8.10
CA LYS A 49 18.19 -4.21 -9.10
C LYS A 49 16.92 -3.56 -8.59
N TRP A 50 16.48 -3.93 -7.39
CA TRP A 50 15.28 -3.33 -6.82
C TRP A 50 15.58 -1.91 -6.31
N THR A 51 14.68 -1.00 -6.62
CA THR A 51 14.66 0.36 -6.08
C THR A 51 13.23 0.76 -5.75
N PHE A 52 13.04 1.62 -4.75
CA PHE A 52 11.79 2.33 -4.55
C PHE A 52 12.02 3.81 -4.79
N THR A 53 11.16 4.44 -5.59
CA THR A 53 11.35 5.84 -6.01
C THR A 53 10.10 6.67 -5.71
N ILE A 54 10.29 7.88 -5.20
CA ILE A 54 9.26 8.91 -5.10
C ILE A 54 9.60 9.99 -6.12
N GLU A 55 8.65 10.27 -7.01
CA GLU A 55 8.82 11.21 -8.12
C GLU A 55 7.53 12.00 -8.41
N GLY A 56 7.55 12.85 -9.43
CA GLY A 56 6.40 13.66 -9.88
C GLY A 56 6.40 15.03 -9.22
N LEU A 57 5.29 15.41 -8.56
CA LEU A 57 5.16 16.70 -7.88
C LEU A 57 5.92 16.73 -6.54
N VAL A 58 7.23 16.60 -6.64
CA VAL A 58 8.22 16.73 -5.56
C VAL A 58 9.35 17.65 -6.02
N LYS A 59 10.01 18.31 -5.09
CA LYS A 59 11.15 19.18 -5.41
C LYS A 59 12.29 18.42 -6.05
N GLU A 60 12.60 17.24 -5.51
CA GLU A 60 13.63 16.34 -6.02
C GLU A 60 13.14 14.90 -5.94
N THR A 61 13.43 14.12 -6.99
CA THR A 61 13.18 12.69 -7.00
C THR A 61 14.08 12.00 -5.97
N VAL A 62 13.50 11.19 -5.11
CA VAL A 62 14.24 10.40 -4.12
C VAL A 62 14.10 8.92 -4.45
N SER A 63 15.22 8.20 -4.38
CA SER A 63 15.25 6.76 -4.66
C SER A 63 16.11 6.02 -3.64
N TRP A 64 15.63 4.87 -3.19
CA TRP A 64 16.34 3.96 -2.28
C TRP A 64 16.69 2.68 -3.02
N SER A 65 17.95 2.25 -2.91
CA SER A 65 18.32 0.87 -3.21
C SER A 65 17.71 -0.08 -2.16
N TRP A 66 17.71 -1.38 -2.44
CA TRP A 66 17.28 -2.37 -1.44
C TRP A 66 18.02 -2.22 -0.10
N GLN A 67 19.33 -2.04 -0.16
CA GLN A 67 20.17 -1.89 1.03
C GLN A 67 19.85 -0.61 1.83
N ASP A 68 19.55 0.49 1.14
CA ASP A 68 19.18 1.74 1.81
C ASP A 68 17.77 1.69 2.36
N PHE A 69 16.84 1.03 1.67
CA PHE A 69 15.48 0.84 2.13
C PHE A 69 15.44 0.02 3.44
N LEU A 70 16.28 -0.99 3.57
CA LEU A 70 16.39 -1.81 4.80
C LEU A 70 16.93 -1.04 6.02
N LYS A 71 17.54 0.14 5.83
CA LYS A 71 18.01 1.01 6.94
C LYS A 71 16.92 1.91 7.49
N LEU A 72 15.80 2.03 6.77
CA LEU A 72 14.66 2.85 7.18
C LEU A 72 13.93 2.24 8.41
N PRO A 73 13.23 3.06 9.20
CA PRO A 73 12.46 2.58 10.35
C PRO A 73 11.39 1.57 9.91
N MET A 74 11.57 0.31 10.32
CA MET A 74 10.59 -0.76 10.11
C MET A 74 9.59 -0.80 11.24
N GLN A 75 8.33 -1.06 10.91
CA GLN A 75 7.24 -1.20 11.88
C GLN A 75 6.41 -2.44 11.57
N THR A 76 5.79 -3.01 12.62
CA THR A 76 4.80 -4.08 12.48
C THR A 76 3.40 -3.47 12.41
N TYR A 77 2.64 -3.90 11.42
CA TYR A 77 1.26 -3.50 11.17
C TYR A 77 0.35 -4.73 11.28
N VAL A 78 -0.71 -4.62 12.06
CA VAL A 78 -1.77 -5.63 12.12
C VAL A 78 -3.04 -5.00 11.59
N VAL A 79 -3.47 -5.40 10.39
CA VAL A 79 -4.54 -4.76 9.65
C VAL A 79 -5.49 -5.77 9.00
N ASP A 80 -6.72 -5.33 8.75
CA ASP A 80 -7.71 -6.10 8.01
C ASP A 80 -7.61 -5.76 6.52
N ILE A 81 -7.67 -6.78 5.68
CA ILE A 81 -7.58 -6.63 4.23
C ILE A 81 -8.84 -7.17 3.58
N SER A 82 -9.46 -6.36 2.72
CA SER A 82 -10.63 -6.74 1.92
C SER A 82 -10.32 -6.75 0.43
N CYS A 83 -10.70 -7.80 -0.27
CA CYS A 83 -10.51 -7.92 -1.71
C CYS A 83 -11.82 -7.73 -2.48
N VAL A 84 -11.75 -7.19 -3.70
CA VAL A 84 -12.90 -7.08 -4.61
C VAL A 84 -13.57 -8.42 -4.89
N THR A 85 -12.81 -9.52 -4.81
CA THR A 85 -13.30 -10.90 -4.96
C THR A 85 -14.04 -11.42 -3.72
N LYS A 86 -14.47 -10.49 -2.85
CA LYS A 86 -15.39 -10.68 -1.72
C LYS A 86 -14.82 -11.36 -0.48
N TRP A 87 -13.54 -11.63 -0.38
CA TRP A 87 -12.95 -12.11 0.85
C TRP A 87 -12.39 -10.97 1.72
N THR A 88 -12.45 -11.15 3.04
CA THR A 88 -11.77 -10.32 4.05
C THR A 88 -10.94 -11.22 4.94
N HIS A 89 -9.68 -10.86 5.14
CA HIS A 89 -8.79 -11.49 6.11
C HIS A 89 -8.50 -10.49 7.23
N LEU A 90 -8.84 -10.87 8.47
CA LEU A 90 -8.63 -10.03 9.64
C LEU A 90 -7.25 -10.27 10.25
N ASP A 91 -6.73 -9.22 10.90
CA ASP A 91 -5.50 -9.28 11.70
C ASP A 91 -4.26 -9.76 10.89
N MET A 92 -4.16 -9.42 9.61
CA MET A 92 -2.97 -9.72 8.81
C MET A 92 -1.76 -8.95 9.36
N GLN A 93 -0.71 -9.68 9.73
CA GLN A 93 0.52 -9.10 10.28
C GLN A 93 1.55 -8.84 9.19
N TRP A 94 1.99 -7.61 9.10
CA TRP A 94 2.98 -7.14 8.12
C TRP A 94 4.14 -6.44 8.81
N GLU A 95 5.31 -6.46 8.20
CA GLU A 95 6.45 -5.62 8.59
C GLU A 95 6.93 -4.81 7.39
N GLY A 96 7.13 -3.51 7.60
CA GLY A 96 7.50 -2.61 6.52
C GLY A 96 7.75 -1.18 6.96
N VAL A 97 7.87 -0.27 5.97
CA VAL A 97 8.16 1.15 6.17
C VAL A 97 6.90 1.97 5.86
N SER A 98 6.50 2.87 6.77
CA SER A 98 5.39 3.81 6.53
C SER A 98 5.67 4.69 5.31
N LEU A 99 4.63 4.98 4.52
CA LEU A 99 4.74 5.97 3.46
C LEU A 99 5.00 7.37 4.00
N ASP A 100 4.54 7.71 5.20
CA ASP A 100 4.91 8.99 5.83
C ASP A 100 6.41 9.13 6.01
N VAL A 101 7.09 8.07 6.52
CA VAL A 101 8.56 8.05 6.66
C VAL A 101 9.25 8.28 5.31
N LEU A 102 8.75 7.66 4.24
CA LEU A 102 9.33 7.83 2.91
C LEU A 102 9.08 9.24 2.35
N LEU A 103 7.90 9.79 2.58
CA LEU A 103 7.52 11.13 2.13
C LEU A 103 8.26 12.24 2.89
N GLU A 104 8.69 12.02 4.15
CA GLU A 104 9.53 12.95 4.92
C GLU A 104 10.90 13.22 4.26
N HIS A 105 11.34 12.35 3.36
CA HIS A 105 12.60 12.52 2.62
C HIS A 105 12.49 13.43 1.38
N THR A 106 11.30 13.97 1.09
CA THR A 106 11.08 14.85 -0.06
C THR A 106 10.14 15.99 0.26
N ASP A 107 10.36 17.14 -0.39
CA ASP A 107 9.44 18.28 -0.34
C ASP A 107 8.34 18.05 -1.38
N ILE A 108 7.12 17.83 -0.92
CA ILE A 108 5.95 17.61 -1.77
C ILE A 108 5.41 18.97 -2.23
N ASP A 109 5.19 19.12 -3.55
CA ASP A 109 4.50 20.30 -4.10
C ASP A 109 3.05 20.33 -3.56
N HIS A 110 2.61 21.52 -3.12
CA HIS A 110 1.27 21.75 -2.57
C HIS A 110 0.11 21.40 -3.54
N LYS A 111 0.39 21.26 -4.83
CA LYS A 111 -0.56 20.83 -5.85
C LYS A 111 -0.75 19.32 -5.90
N ALA A 112 0.12 18.54 -5.23
CA ALA A 112 0.00 17.09 -5.22
C ALA A 112 -1.28 16.68 -4.46
N ALA A 113 -2.20 16.04 -5.18
CA ALA A 113 -3.47 15.58 -4.64
C ALA A 113 -3.68 14.06 -4.81
N PHE A 114 -2.95 13.46 -5.73
CA PHE A 114 -3.05 12.03 -6.07
C PHE A 114 -1.67 11.39 -6.20
N VAL A 115 -1.68 10.07 -6.10
CA VAL A 115 -0.51 9.22 -6.29
C VAL A 115 -0.83 8.13 -7.29
N THR A 116 0.10 7.85 -8.20
CA THR A 116 0.14 6.60 -8.93
C THR A 116 1.22 5.72 -8.34
N ALA A 117 0.85 4.59 -7.73
CA ALA A 117 1.79 3.53 -7.42
C ALA A 117 2.08 2.73 -8.70
N TYR A 118 3.35 2.40 -8.95
CA TYR A 118 3.78 1.63 -10.10
C TYR A 118 4.69 0.47 -9.70
N SER A 119 4.62 -0.59 -10.48
CA SER A 119 5.22 -1.89 -10.15
C SER A 119 5.97 -2.50 -11.33
N ASP A 120 6.78 -3.50 -11.04
CA ASP A 120 7.30 -4.38 -12.09
C ASP A 120 6.16 -5.04 -12.86
N GLY A 121 6.39 -5.28 -14.16
CA GLY A 121 5.36 -5.79 -15.07
C GLY A 121 4.35 -4.75 -15.55
N GLY A 122 4.54 -3.46 -15.20
CA GLY A 122 3.74 -2.35 -15.73
C GLY A 122 2.40 -2.13 -15.01
N TYR A 123 2.15 -2.81 -13.89
CA TYR A 123 0.95 -2.55 -13.08
C TYR A 123 1.00 -1.16 -12.47
N THR A 124 -0.13 -0.46 -12.49
CA THR A 124 -0.32 0.83 -11.83
C THR A 124 -1.66 0.88 -11.12
N THR A 125 -1.76 1.66 -10.05
CA THR A 125 -3.02 2.04 -9.40
C THR A 125 -2.93 3.46 -8.90
N ASN A 126 -4.03 4.21 -9.00
CA ASN A 126 -4.15 5.57 -8.49
C ASN A 126 -4.78 5.58 -7.10
N ILE A 127 -4.36 6.54 -6.27
CA ILE A 127 -4.84 6.68 -4.89
C ILE A 127 -4.83 8.17 -4.55
N PRO A 128 -5.86 8.72 -3.90
CA PRO A 128 -5.77 10.06 -3.30
C PRO A 128 -4.58 10.15 -2.33
N LEU A 129 -3.86 11.26 -2.34
CA LEU A 129 -2.72 11.44 -1.42
C LEU A 129 -3.16 11.32 0.05
N THR A 130 -4.36 11.77 0.37
CA THR A 130 -4.95 11.67 1.71
C THR A 130 -5.11 10.24 2.22
N ASP A 131 -5.19 9.25 1.33
CA ASP A 131 -5.35 7.84 1.69
C ASP A 131 -4.02 7.11 1.92
N ILE A 132 -2.88 7.78 1.67
CA ILE A 132 -1.57 7.17 1.90
C ILE A 132 -0.75 7.83 3.01
N ILE A 133 -1.15 9.01 3.48
CA ILE A 133 -0.51 9.76 4.57
C ILE A 133 -1.19 9.49 5.92
N ASN A 134 -0.60 10.02 6.99
CA ASN A 134 -1.11 9.91 8.37
C ASN A 134 -1.20 8.47 8.88
N GLY A 135 -0.21 7.65 8.55
CA GLY A 135 -0.10 6.25 8.98
C GLY A 135 -1.05 5.30 8.26
N GLN A 136 -1.69 5.71 7.17
CA GLN A 136 -2.73 4.90 6.51
C GLN A 136 -2.17 3.85 5.55
N SER A 137 -0.89 3.94 5.19
CA SER A 137 -0.29 3.02 4.23
C SER A 137 1.20 2.81 4.46
N PHE A 138 1.73 1.72 3.93
CA PHE A 138 3.13 1.32 4.11
C PHE A 138 3.62 0.44 2.95
N ILE A 139 4.93 0.32 2.82
CA ILE A 139 5.59 -0.63 1.93
C ILE A 139 6.00 -1.84 2.76
N ALA A 140 5.31 -2.96 2.55
CA ALA A 140 5.55 -4.21 3.25
C ALA A 140 6.67 -5.01 2.60
N LEU A 141 7.57 -5.56 3.43
CA LEU A 141 8.65 -6.47 3.04
C LEU A 141 8.42 -7.88 3.58
N LYS A 142 7.64 -8.01 4.69
CA LYS A 142 7.32 -9.29 5.30
C LYS A 142 5.83 -9.43 5.56
N TYR A 143 5.39 -10.66 5.58
CA TYR A 143 4.07 -11.11 6.01
C TYR A 143 4.22 -12.30 6.94
N ASP A 144 3.56 -12.29 8.10
CA ASP A 144 3.63 -13.35 9.12
C ASP A 144 5.08 -13.73 9.47
N ASP A 145 5.88 -12.70 9.80
CA ASP A 145 7.31 -12.75 10.17
C ASP A 145 8.26 -13.32 9.08
N LYS A 146 7.75 -13.63 7.88
CA LYS A 146 8.52 -14.17 6.75
C LYS A 146 8.70 -13.14 5.64
N PRO A 147 9.83 -13.18 4.92
CA PRO A 147 9.97 -12.41 3.69
C PRO A 147 8.76 -12.63 2.78
N LEU A 148 8.27 -11.55 2.17
CA LEU A 148 7.09 -11.59 1.34
C LEU A 148 7.33 -12.50 0.11
N ALA A 149 6.51 -13.52 -0.03
CA ALA A 149 6.59 -14.46 -1.16
C ALA A 149 6.40 -13.73 -2.50
N PRO A 150 7.11 -14.13 -3.56
CA PRO A 150 7.02 -13.47 -4.87
C PRO A 150 5.59 -13.33 -5.39
N GLU A 151 4.75 -14.37 -5.27
CA GLU A 151 3.35 -14.38 -5.70
C GLU A 151 2.46 -13.43 -4.89
N HIS A 152 2.87 -13.07 -3.67
CA HIS A 152 2.21 -12.07 -2.82
C HIS A 152 2.77 -10.65 -2.99
N GLY A 153 3.71 -10.46 -3.91
CA GLY A 153 4.26 -9.16 -4.27
C GLY A 153 5.68 -8.91 -3.76
N GLY A 154 6.40 -9.96 -3.31
CA GLY A 154 7.81 -9.83 -2.92
C GLY A 154 8.70 -9.36 -4.07
N PRO A 155 9.78 -8.63 -3.75
CA PRO A 155 10.35 -8.39 -2.42
C PRO A 155 9.62 -7.29 -1.62
N ALA A 156 8.81 -6.44 -2.26
CA ALA A 156 8.09 -5.36 -1.60
C ALA A 156 6.73 -5.11 -2.27
N ARG A 157 5.71 -4.85 -1.45
CA ARG A 157 4.39 -4.42 -1.91
C ARG A 157 3.90 -3.22 -1.14
N MET A 158 3.13 -2.38 -1.81
CA MET A 158 2.34 -1.36 -1.12
C MET A 158 1.14 -2.01 -0.42
N VAL A 159 0.76 -1.50 0.76
CA VAL A 159 -0.44 -1.90 1.49
C VAL A 159 -1.22 -0.66 1.87
N VAL A 160 -2.49 -0.60 1.45
CA VAL A 160 -3.47 0.44 1.76
C VAL A 160 -4.69 -0.27 2.35
N PRO A 161 -4.72 -0.52 3.68
CA PRO A 161 -5.64 -1.49 4.28
C PRO A 161 -7.12 -1.12 4.18
N HIS A 162 -7.44 0.17 4.16
CA HIS A 162 -8.81 0.68 4.15
C HIS A 162 -9.46 0.71 2.76
N LEU A 163 -8.68 0.42 1.69
CA LEU A 163 -9.16 0.29 0.32
C LEU A 163 -9.13 -1.18 -0.12
N TYR A 164 -9.94 -1.52 -1.13
CA TYR A 164 -9.85 -2.86 -1.72
C TYR A 164 -8.43 -3.19 -2.19
N PHE A 165 -8.03 -4.44 -2.02
CA PHE A 165 -6.65 -4.89 -2.09
C PHE A 165 -5.93 -4.70 -3.44
N TRP A 166 -6.66 -4.41 -4.53
CA TRP A 166 -5.99 -4.03 -5.79
C TRP A 166 -5.29 -2.66 -5.70
N LYS A 167 -5.70 -1.79 -4.77
CA LYS A 167 -4.97 -0.54 -4.47
C LYS A 167 -3.62 -0.79 -3.77
N SER A 168 -3.42 -1.99 -3.25
CA SER A 168 -2.18 -2.44 -2.62
C SER A 168 -1.27 -3.12 -3.64
N ALA A 169 -0.54 -2.31 -4.41
CA ALA A 169 0.27 -2.75 -5.54
C ALA A 169 1.36 -3.76 -5.15
N LYS A 170 1.36 -4.96 -5.78
CA LYS A 170 2.44 -5.95 -5.68
C LYS A 170 3.67 -5.48 -6.45
N TRP A 171 4.86 -5.98 -6.07
CA TRP A 171 6.12 -5.71 -6.77
C TRP A 171 6.39 -4.22 -6.98
N VAL A 172 6.05 -3.43 -5.99
CA VAL A 172 6.08 -1.97 -6.07
C VAL A 172 7.51 -1.46 -6.29
N ARG A 173 7.63 -0.46 -7.18
CA ARG A 173 8.89 0.19 -7.54
C ARG A 173 8.90 1.67 -7.17
N GLY A 174 7.74 2.24 -6.88
CA GLY A 174 7.64 3.63 -6.47
C GLY A 174 6.25 4.19 -6.56
N ILE A 175 6.21 5.48 -6.25
CA ILE A 175 5.01 6.31 -6.35
C ILE A 175 5.34 7.60 -7.12
N ARG A 176 4.37 8.06 -7.91
CA ARG A 176 4.42 9.35 -8.59
C ARG A 176 3.32 10.24 -8.05
N LEU A 177 3.69 11.40 -7.49
CA LEU A 177 2.76 12.40 -7.02
C LEU A 177 2.24 13.24 -8.18
N MET A 178 0.91 13.53 -8.21
CA MET A 178 0.22 14.20 -9.30
C MET A 178 -0.80 15.18 -8.79
N GLU A 179 -1.08 16.23 -9.59
CA GLU A 179 -2.14 17.20 -9.34
C GLU A 179 -3.52 16.62 -9.69
N LYS A 180 -3.60 15.87 -10.79
CA LYS A 180 -4.85 15.30 -11.30
C LYS A 180 -4.82 13.79 -11.21
N ASP A 181 -5.96 13.22 -10.91
CA ASP A 181 -6.13 11.78 -10.88
C ASP A 181 -5.95 11.16 -12.27
N LYS A 182 -5.32 9.98 -12.29
CA LYS A 182 -5.13 9.19 -13.51
C LYS A 182 -5.41 7.73 -13.20
N PRO A 183 -6.50 7.16 -13.74
CA PRO A 183 -6.83 5.76 -13.55
C PRO A 183 -5.66 4.82 -13.84
N GLY A 184 -5.42 3.86 -12.95
CA GLY A 184 -4.44 2.81 -13.12
C GLY A 184 -4.96 1.64 -13.94
N PHE A 185 -4.35 0.47 -13.77
CA PHE A 185 -4.65 -0.73 -14.57
C PHE A 185 -6.10 -1.21 -14.42
N TRP A 186 -6.54 -1.49 -13.19
CA TRP A 186 -7.89 -1.99 -12.95
C TRP A 186 -8.95 -0.92 -13.08
N GLU A 187 -8.66 0.30 -12.65
CA GLU A 187 -9.56 1.45 -12.80
C GLU A 187 -9.87 1.72 -14.28
N SER A 188 -8.87 1.61 -15.16
CA SER A 188 -9.05 1.71 -16.63
C SER A 188 -9.83 0.52 -17.22
N ALA A 189 -9.87 -0.61 -16.50
CA ALA A 189 -10.63 -1.80 -16.88
C ALA A 189 -12.06 -1.84 -16.27
N GLY A 190 -12.51 -0.73 -15.65
CA GLY A 190 -13.88 -0.60 -15.14
C GLY A 190 -14.05 -0.83 -13.65
N TYR A 191 -12.97 -0.94 -12.88
CA TYR A 191 -13.04 -0.98 -11.42
C TYR A 191 -13.25 0.43 -10.85
N HIS A 192 -13.79 0.49 -9.62
CA HIS A 192 -14.08 1.77 -8.98
C HIS A 192 -12.80 2.58 -8.71
N ASN A 193 -12.85 3.88 -8.97
CA ASN A 193 -11.66 4.73 -8.90
C ASN A 193 -11.12 4.89 -7.46
N HIS A 194 -11.98 4.96 -6.42
CA HIS A 194 -11.56 5.09 -5.02
C HIS A 194 -11.41 3.75 -4.30
N ALA A 195 -12.39 2.82 -4.49
CA ALA A 195 -12.29 1.44 -3.99
C ALA A 195 -12.50 1.23 -2.48
N ASP A 196 -13.42 1.98 -1.87
CA ASP A 196 -13.79 1.82 -0.45
C ASP A 196 -14.64 0.54 -0.25
N PRO A 197 -14.18 -0.47 0.51
CA PRO A 197 -14.91 -1.71 0.72
C PRO A 197 -16.18 -1.54 1.57
N TRP A 198 -16.21 -0.52 2.44
CA TRP A 198 -17.39 -0.25 3.27
C TRP A 198 -18.55 0.39 2.51
N LYS A 199 -18.25 0.97 1.34
CA LYS A 199 -19.23 1.51 0.39
C LYS A 199 -19.47 0.56 -0.77
N GLU A 200 -18.91 -0.66 -0.73
CA GLU A 200 -18.96 -1.66 -1.79
C GLU A 200 -18.48 -1.16 -3.18
N GLN A 201 -17.58 -0.18 -3.21
CA GLN A 201 -17.03 0.43 -4.42
C GLN A 201 -16.14 -0.54 -5.20
N ARG A 202 -16.75 -1.48 -5.93
CA ARG A 202 -16.05 -2.50 -6.73
C ARG A 202 -15.86 -2.08 -8.17
N TYR A 203 -16.89 -1.48 -8.77
CA TYR A 203 -16.89 -1.09 -10.16
C TYR A 203 -17.26 0.40 -10.31
N TRP A 204 -16.99 0.96 -11.48
CA TRP A 204 -17.11 2.40 -11.78
C TRP A 204 -18.50 3.00 -11.57
N ASN A 205 -19.54 2.18 -11.54
CA ASN A 205 -20.94 2.58 -11.36
C ASN A 205 -21.52 2.23 -9.98
N ASP A 206 -20.68 1.80 -9.03
CA ASP A 206 -21.08 1.50 -7.65
C ASP A 206 -21.13 2.77 -6.79
#